data_8d7ba271fb6f647dcd0970c149a1122a
#
_entry.id   8d7ba271fb6f647dcd0970c149a1122a
#
_cell.length_a   1.000
_cell.length_b   1.000
_cell.length_c   1.000
_cell.angle_alpha   90.00
_cell.angle_beta   90.00
_cell.angle_gamma   90.00
#
_symmetry.space_group_name_H-M   'P 1'
#
loop_
_entity.id
_entity.type
_entity.pdbx_description
1 polymer ?
#
loop_
_entity_poly.entity_id
_entity_poly.type
_entity_poly.pdbx_seq_one_letter_code
_entity_poly.pdbx_strand_id
1 'polypeptide(L)'
;MLKRMLAVAVGVLFLAGCQDNSGVAGGAGSAADENYFSGRTITYIIATDPGGGYDAYGRMIARYMQEHLPGARIIIRNVPGAGHIVGANTIYASRPDGLTIGMFNTGLIYNQLLGLDGVQFDLTRMSWVGKASNEIRVMLVATNSPYKSFEDMLAADEPVKFAASGVGSAAYLDTRILDTVYPEFDIETISGFAGAEGELSMMRGELVAQVGIDSSYHQFVANGNGYFALTMSQLAAELYPDVPVAQDYATTEDGRELLSILEALSDLGRLTAGPPDIPTDILAVLREAHSNALNDPDLLAEAMQIHVPITEGSGEYVEQRIIEALDQPPEIISLLEQAATSH
;
A
#
# COMPACT_ATOMS: atom_id res chain seq x y z
N MET A 1 -88.25 28.42 19.44
CA MET A 1 -88.02 29.89 19.46
C MET A 1 -86.63 30.08 18.80
N LEU A 2 -86.64 30.54 17.64
CA LEU A 2 -86.50 31.90 17.10
C LEU A 2 -85.05 32.24 16.77
N LYS A 3 -84.75 32.37 15.63
CA LYS A 3 -84.52 33.28 14.48
C LYS A 3 -83.06 33.14 14.02
N ARG A 4 -82.82 32.75 12.77
CA ARG A 4 -82.61 33.58 11.56
C ARG A 4 -81.57 34.70 11.74
N MET A 5 -80.41 34.56 10.99
CA MET A 5 -80.21 35.44 9.83
C MET A 5 -79.02 35.09 8.98
N LEU A 6 -79.26 35.11 7.75
CA LEU A 6 -78.54 35.04 6.49
C LEU A 6 -77.59 36.25 6.33
N ALA A 7 -76.42 36.05 5.82
CA ALA A 7 -75.68 37.05 5.07
C ALA A 7 -74.77 36.36 3.98
N VAL A 8 -75.06 36.75 2.76
CA VAL A 8 -74.38 36.46 1.52
C VAL A 8 -73.27 37.50 1.30
N ALA A 9 -72.11 37.11 0.85
CA ALA A 9 -71.21 37.93 0.07
C ALA A 9 -70.23 37.03 -0.71
N VAL A 10 -70.47 36.88 -1.96
CA VAL A 10 -69.77 37.38 -3.15
C VAL A 10 -68.27 36.94 -3.26
N GLY A 11 -68.04 36.14 -4.29
CA GLY A 11 -66.77 35.59 -4.70
C GLY A 11 -65.80 36.60 -5.35
N VAL A 12 -64.60 36.20 -5.35
CA VAL A 12 -63.58 36.59 -6.35
C VAL A 12 -62.78 35.36 -6.76
N LEU A 13 -62.97 34.92 -8.00
CA LEU A 13 -62.09 34.00 -8.66
C LEU A 13 -60.76 34.68 -8.95
N PHE A 14 -59.65 34.13 -8.43
CA PHE A 14 -58.33 34.34 -9.01
C PHE A 14 -57.87 33.02 -9.63
N LEU A 15 -57.85 33.00 -10.94
CA LEU A 15 -57.11 32.05 -11.77
C LEU A 15 -55.63 32.41 -11.63
N ALA A 16 -54.87 31.55 -10.99
CA ALA A 16 -53.41 31.59 -11.07
C ALA A 16 -52.95 30.30 -11.73
N GLY A 17 -52.27 30.47 -12.86
CA GLY A 17 -51.85 29.41 -13.75
C GLY A 17 -50.88 28.42 -13.14
N CYS A 18 -51.05 27.16 -13.49
CA CYS A 18 -50.04 26.13 -13.38
C CYS A 18 -48.85 26.50 -14.28
N GLN A 19 -47.73 26.79 -13.67
CA GLN A 19 -46.42 26.75 -14.34
C GLN A 19 -45.78 25.43 -13.99
N ASP A 20 -45.82 24.50 -14.94
CA ASP A 20 -44.98 23.29 -14.93
C ASP A 20 -43.52 23.74 -14.96
N ASN A 21 -42.88 23.71 -13.81
CA ASN A 21 -41.43 23.80 -13.70
C ASN A 21 -40.87 22.36 -13.56
N SER A 22 -40.78 21.66 -14.68
CA SER A 22 -39.98 20.45 -14.81
C SER A 22 -38.50 20.82 -14.69
N GLY A 23 -38.09 21.17 -13.47
CA GLY A 23 -36.70 21.27 -13.08
C GLY A 23 -36.09 19.86 -13.08
N VAL A 24 -35.26 19.62 -14.09
CA VAL A 24 -34.30 18.52 -14.10
C VAL A 24 -33.52 18.57 -12.77
N ALA A 25 -33.78 17.62 -11.91
CA ALA A 25 -32.93 17.37 -10.75
C ALA A 25 -31.59 16.82 -11.28
N GLY A 26 -30.71 17.73 -11.67
CA GLY A 26 -29.30 17.46 -11.75
C GLY A 26 -28.85 17.12 -10.35
N GLY A 27 -28.41 15.89 -10.14
CA GLY A 27 -27.78 15.49 -8.89
C GLY A 27 -26.56 16.37 -8.66
N ALA A 28 -26.74 17.43 -7.87
CA ALA A 28 -25.66 18.11 -7.22
C ALA A 28 -25.15 17.11 -6.18
N GLY A 29 -23.97 16.52 -6.44
CA GLY A 29 -23.21 15.87 -5.38
C GLY A 29 -23.15 16.88 -4.23
N SER A 30 -23.64 16.49 -3.07
CA SER A 30 -23.51 17.27 -1.85
C SER A 30 -22.01 17.44 -1.64
N ALA A 31 -21.49 18.66 -1.82
CA ALA A 31 -20.14 18.96 -1.35
C ALA A 31 -20.12 18.60 0.14
N ALA A 32 -19.16 17.81 0.57
CA ALA A 32 -18.98 17.52 1.99
C ALA A 32 -18.95 18.87 2.71
N ASP A 33 -19.67 18.95 3.81
CA ASP A 33 -19.52 20.08 4.70
C ASP A 33 -18.02 20.15 5.05
N GLU A 34 -17.33 21.22 4.64
CA GLU A 34 -15.90 21.43 4.89
C GLU A 34 -15.54 21.22 6.37
N ASN A 35 -16.53 21.21 7.23
CA ASN A 35 -16.44 20.97 8.66
C ASN A 35 -16.76 19.52 9.08
N TYR A 36 -16.98 18.58 8.16
CA TYR A 36 -17.39 17.22 8.53
C TYR A 36 -16.50 16.60 9.62
N PHE A 37 -15.19 16.79 9.55
CA PHE A 37 -14.23 16.25 10.51
C PHE A 37 -14.04 17.13 11.75
N SER A 38 -14.56 18.36 11.77
CA SER A 38 -14.41 19.28 12.91
C SER A 38 -15.01 18.69 14.19
N GLY A 39 -14.23 18.67 15.28
CA GLY A 39 -14.60 18.08 16.56
C GLY A 39 -14.64 16.55 16.57
N ARG A 40 -14.30 15.88 15.47
CA ARG A 40 -14.27 14.41 15.38
C ARG A 40 -12.85 13.85 15.55
N THR A 41 -12.77 12.59 15.95
CA THR A 41 -11.51 11.86 16.06
C THR A 41 -11.44 10.81 14.97
N ILE A 42 -10.39 10.88 14.15
CA ILE A 42 -10.04 9.87 13.15
C ILE A 42 -9.05 8.90 13.79
N THR A 43 -9.32 7.61 13.72
CA THR A 43 -8.36 6.55 14.07
C THR A 43 -7.55 6.19 12.85
N TYR A 44 -6.25 6.47 12.87
CA TYR A 44 -5.32 6.04 11.83
C TYR A 44 -4.64 4.74 12.28
N ILE A 45 -5.03 3.63 11.68
CA ILE A 45 -4.48 2.30 11.98
C ILE A 45 -3.16 2.12 11.24
N ILE A 46 -2.13 1.68 11.94
CA ILE A 46 -0.88 1.21 11.35
C ILE A 46 -0.81 -0.30 11.59
N ALA A 47 -0.82 -1.07 10.49
CA ALA A 47 -0.96 -2.53 10.54
C ALA A 47 0.33 -3.27 10.96
N THR A 48 1.23 -2.59 11.68
CA THR A 48 2.51 -3.13 12.19
C THR A 48 2.72 -2.79 13.66
N ASP A 49 3.73 -3.40 14.24
CA ASP A 49 4.26 -3.01 15.54
C ASP A 49 4.84 -1.59 15.50
N PRO A 50 4.87 -0.88 16.64
CA PRO A 50 5.51 0.41 16.75
C PRO A 50 7.03 0.36 16.48
N GLY A 51 7.57 1.42 15.87
CA GLY A 51 9.02 1.66 15.73
C GLY A 51 9.64 1.20 14.41
N GLY A 52 8.86 0.58 13.50
CA GLY A 52 9.33 0.25 12.15
C GLY A 52 9.05 1.35 11.12
N GLY A 53 9.47 1.14 9.86
CA GLY A 53 9.28 2.10 8.77
C GLY A 53 7.81 2.47 8.54
N TYR A 54 6.89 1.51 8.59
CA TYR A 54 5.45 1.79 8.49
C TYR A 54 4.93 2.67 9.63
N ASP A 55 5.43 2.48 10.86
CA ASP A 55 5.06 3.30 12.01
C ASP A 55 5.57 4.74 11.87
N ALA A 56 6.81 4.91 11.39
CA ALA A 56 7.40 6.22 11.12
C ALA A 56 6.60 7.00 10.05
N TYR A 57 6.32 6.37 8.90
CA TYR A 57 5.49 6.98 7.85
C TYR A 57 4.08 7.32 8.35
N GLY A 58 3.40 6.37 8.98
CA GLY A 58 2.02 6.57 9.43
C GLY A 58 1.88 7.69 10.45
N ARG A 59 2.83 7.81 11.39
CA ARG A 59 2.83 8.90 12.38
C ARG A 59 3.11 10.26 11.74
N MET A 60 4.06 10.31 10.82
CA MET A 60 4.38 11.54 10.08
C MET A 60 3.16 11.97 9.25
N ILE A 61 2.62 11.10 8.41
CA ILE A 61 1.47 11.42 7.55
C ILE A 61 0.26 11.84 8.38
N ALA A 62 -0.08 11.09 9.43
CA ALA A 62 -1.24 11.41 10.27
C ALA A 62 -1.12 12.79 10.95
N ARG A 63 0.09 13.17 11.36
CA ARG A 63 0.33 14.48 11.96
C ARG A 63 0.10 15.61 10.96
N TYR A 64 0.68 15.53 9.75
CA TYR A 64 0.48 16.55 8.73
C TYR A 64 -0.92 16.53 8.13
N MET A 65 -1.55 15.35 7.93
CA MET A 65 -2.96 15.29 7.55
C MET A 65 -3.87 16.03 8.54
N GLN A 66 -3.58 15.96 9.84
CA GLN A 66 -4.37 16.67 10.85
C GLN A 66 -4.34 18.19 10.65
N GLU A 67 -3.24 18.74 10.16
CA GLU A 67 -3.13 20.19 9.88
C GLU A 67 -4.02 20.61 8.71
N HIS A 68 -4.27 19.69 7.77
CA HIS A 68 -5.17 19.89 6.63
C HIS A 68 -6.63 19.48 6.88
N LEU A 69 -6.98 19.09 8.13
CA LEU A 69 -8.35 18.75 8.56
C LEU A 69 -8.77 19.63 9.75
N PRO A 70 -9.23 20.88 9.50
CA PRO A 70 -9.49 21.85 10.56
C PRO A 70 -10.44 21.32 11.65
N GLY A 71 -9.98 21.35 12.90
CA GLY A 71 -10.74 20.90 14.06
C GLY A 71 -10.82 19.36 14.22
N ALA A 72 -10.26 18.58 13.32
CA ALA A 72 -10.13 17.13 13.49
C ALA A 72 -9.00 16.78 14.46
N ARG A 73 -9.12 15.61 15.08
CA ARG A 73 -8.02 14.97 15.81
C ARG A 73 -7.71 13.63 15.17
N ILE A 74 -6.45 13.37 14.84
CA ILE A 74 -6.01 12.05 14.38
C ILE A 74 -5.25 11.34 15.51
N ILE A 75 -5.66 10.12 15.82
CA ILE A 75 -4.98 9.24 16.79
C ILE A 75 -4.42 8.02 16.08
N ILE A 76 -3.21 7.63 16.46
CA ILE A 76 -2.56 6.43 15.92
C ILE A 76 -2.93 5.21 16.76
N ARG A 77 -3.21 4.11 16.07
CA ARG A 77 -3.39 2.79 16.66
C ARG A 77 -2.61 1.74 15.88
N ASN A 78 -1.59 1.15 16.49
CA ASN A 78 -0.90 0.00 15.92
C ASN A 78 -1.75 -1.26 16.09
N VAL A 79 -1.96 -2.00 15.00
CA VAL A 79 -2.73 -3.25 14.96
C VAL A 79 -1.93 -4.28 14.15
N PRO A 80 -0.85 -4.84 14.74
CA PRO A 80 -0.02 -5.82 14.09
C PRO A 80 -0.71 -7.19 13.98
N GLY A 81 -0.14 -8.07 13.17
CA GLY A 81 -0.48 -9.49 13.10
C GLY A 81 -0.66 -9.99 11.68
N ALA A 82 -0.23 -11.25 11.48
CA ALA A 82 -0.36 -12.01 10.24
C ALA A 82 0.05 -11.19 8.99
N GLY A 83 1.25 -10.58 9.00
CA GLY A 83 1.75 -9.84 7.84
C GLY A 83 0.83 -8.68 7.38
N HIS A 84 0.28 -7.92 8.31
CA HIS A 84 -0.68 -6.80 8.14
C HIS A 84 -2.16 -7.23 7.96
N ILE A 85 -2.49 -8.52 7.80
CA ILE A 85 -3.87 -9.01 7.58
C ILE A 85 -4.81 -8.55 8.70
N VAL A 86 -4.37 -8.61 9.98
CA VAL A 86 -5.22 -8.22 11.13
C VAL A 86 -5.59 -6.73 11.07
N GLY A 87 -4.62 -5.87 10.77
CA GLY A 87 -4.85 -4.43 10.60
C GLY A 87 -5.78 -4.12 9.43
N ALA A 88 -5.52 -4.74 8.27
CA ALA A 88 -6.33 -4.57 7.06
C ALA A 88 -7.79 -5.03 7.28
N ASN A 89 -8.01 -6.21 7.88
CA ASN A 89 -9.34 -6.68 8.27
C ASN A 89 -10.04 -5.69 9.20
N THR A 90 -9.30 -5.11 10.17
CA THR A 90 -9.86 -4.13 11.12
C THR A 90 -10.33 -2.86 10.41
N ILE A 91 -9.54 -2.37 9.43
CA ILE A 91 -9.93 -1.22 8.60
C ILE A 91 -11.15 -1.60 7.75
N TYR A 92 -11.08 -2.70 7.04
CA TYR A 92 -12.13 -3.15 6.11
C TYR A 92 -13.48 -3.33 6.78
N ALA A 93 -13.51 -3.88 8.01
CA ALA A 93 -14.72 -4.11 8.78
C ALA A 93 -15.23 -2.86 9.55
N SER A 94 -14.55 -1.72 9.45
CA SER A 94 -14.95 -0.50 10.16
C SER A 94 -16.15 0.17 9.48
N ARG A 95 -16.74 1.19 10.13
CA ARG A 95 -17.86 1.93 9.54
C ARG A 95 -17.39 2.85 8.43
N PRO A 96 -18.14 2.99 7.33
CA PRO A 96 -17.77 3.83 6.19
C PRO A 96 -18.05 5.33 6.44
N ASP A 97 -17.64 5.82 7.59
CA ASP A 97 -17.85 7.22 8.00
C ASP A 97 -16.56 8.08 7.90
N GLY A 98 -15.48 7.51 7.33
CA GLY A 98 -14.20 8.21 7.21
C GLY A 98 -13.45 8.41 8.54
N LEU A 99 -13.96 7.90 9.67
CA LEU A 99 -13.32 8.05 10.98
C LEU A 99 -12.36 6.91 11.34
N THR A 100 -12.26 5.90 10.48
CA THR A 100 -11.24 4.86 10.55
C THR A 100 -10.58 4.71 9.19
N ILE A 101 -9.31 5.03 9.11
CA ILE A 101 -8.44 4.80 7.95
C ILE A 101 -7.14 4.16 8.44
N GLY A 102 -6.30 3.70 7.54
CA GLY A 102 -5.01 3.18 8.00
C GLY A 102 -4.07 2.78 6.88
N MET A 103 -2.87 2.40 7.29
CA MET A 103 -1.75 2.07 6.42
C MET A 103 -1.35 0.60 6.54
N PHE A 104 -1.06 0.00 5.38
CA PHE A 104 -0.57 -1.37 5.26
C PHE A 104 0.33 -1.53 4.03
N ASN A 105 0.94 -2.69 3.88
CA ASN A 105 1.89 -2.96 2.80
C ASN A 105 1.23 -3.62 1.58
N THR A 106 1.98 -3.67 0.49
CA THR A 106 1.57 -4.29 -0.78
C THR A 106 1.52 -5.82 -0.72
N GLY A 107 2.13 -6.46 0.29
CA GLY A 107 2.03 -7.91 0.48
C GLY A 107 0.61 -8.43 0.65
N LEU A 108 -0.34 -7.56 1.02
CA LEU A 108 -1.76 -7.92 1.07
C LEU A 108 -2.34 -8.28 -0.31
N ILE A 109 -1.73 -7.80 -1.41
CA ILE A 109 -2.11 -8.18 -2.79
C ILE A 109 -1.82 -9.67 -2.99
N TYR A 110 -0.63 -10.15 -2.62
CA TYR A 110 -0.31 -11.58 -2.65
C TYR A 110 -1.27 -12.39 -1.79
N ASN A 111 -1.56 -11.90 -0.58
CA ASN A 111 -2.44 -12.60 0.35
C ASN A 111 -3.85 -12.77 -0.22
N GLN A 112 -4.36 -11.78 -0.95
CA GLN A 112 -5.66 -11.87 -1.62
C GLN A 112 -5.60 -12.74 -2.89
N LEU A 113 -4.56 -12.61 -3.73
CA LEU A 113 -4.36 -13.44 -4.93
C LEU A 113 -4.29 -14.93 -4.58
N LEU A 114 -3.55 -15.27 -3.51
CA LEU A 114 -3.35 -16.63 -3.04
C LEU A 114 -4.49 -17.14 -2.16
N GLY A 115 -5.50 -16.32 -1.86
CA GLY A 115 -6.62 -16.70 -0.99
C GLY A 115 -6.18 -17.18 0.39
N LEU A 116 -5.15 -16.54 0.99
CA LEU A 116 -4.59 -16.99 2.25
C LEU A 116 -5.61 -16.97 3.38
N ASP A 117 -5.52 -17.95 4.28
CA ASP A 117 -6.36 -18.05 5.46
C ASP A 117 -6.31 -16.76 6.30
N GLY A 118 -7.48 -16.30 6.75
CA GLY A 118 -7.63 -15.11 7.57
C GLY A 118 -7.83 -13.82 6.81
N VAL A 119 -7.69 -13.78 5.47
CA VAL A 119 -8.06 -12.65 4.62
C VAL A 119 -9.59 -12.48 4.63
N GLN A 120 -10.07 -11.33 5.13
CA GLN A 120 -11.49 -10.96 5.17
C GLN A 120 -11.77 -9.65 4.44
N PHE A 121 -10.75 -9.05 3.88
CA PHE A 121 -10.86 -7.84 3.06
C PHE A 121 -10.94 -8.21 1.57
N ASP A 122 -11.44 -7.25 0.80
CA ASP A 122 -11.33 -7.20 -0.65
C ASP A 122 -10.71 -5.85 -1.02
N LEU A 123 -9.48 -5.87 -1.49
CA LEU A 123 -8.72 -4.66 -1.81
C LEU A 123 -9.37 -3.87 -2.95
N THR A 124 -10.10 -4.53 -3.86
CA THR A 124 -10.83 -3.85 -4.95
C THR A 124 -12.00 -3.00 -4.45
N ARG A 125 -12.44 -3.23 -3.21
CA ARG A 125 -13.57 -2.52 -2.60
C ARG A 125 -13.17 -1.48 -1.57
N MET A 126 -11.90 -1.42 -1.17
CA MET A 126 -11.44 -0.42 -0.20
C MET A 126 -11.57 0.99 -0.74
N SER A 127 -11.87 1.95 0.14
CA SER A 127 -11.85 3.37 -0.19
C SER A 127 -10.41 3.87 -0.12
N TRP A 128 -9.71 3.86 -1.25
CA TRP A 128 -8.32 4.26 -1.33
C TRP A 128 -8.15 5.77 -1.13
N VAL A 129 -7.30 6.14 -0.19
CA VAL A 129 -6.96 7.53 0.12
C VAL A 129 -5.73 7.97 -0.66
N GLY A 130 -4.70 7.13 -0.72
CA GLY A 130 -3.50 7.39 -1.51
C GLY A 130 -2.33 6.50 -1.14
N LYS A 131 -1.18 6.75 -1.77
CA LYS A 131 0.11 6.16 -1.41
C LYS A 131 1.11 7.26 -1.04
N ALA A 132 2.11 6.92 -0.23
CA ALA A 132 3.13 7.86 0.19
C ALA A 132 4.53 7.56 -0.33
N SER A 133 4.79 6.38 -0.88
CA SER A 133 6.10 6.04 -1.44
C SER A 133 5.99 4.99 -2.54
N ASN A 134 7.10 4.77 -3.25
CA ASN A 134 7.36 3.54 -3.98
C ASN A 134 8.02 2.52 -3.04
N GLU A 135 7.86 1.23 -3.32
CA GLU A 135 8.55 0.15 -2.61
C GLU A 135 9.47 -0.60 -3.57
N ILE A 136 10.55 0.06 -4.00
CA ILE A 136 11.51 -0.54 -4.93
C ILE A 136 12.13 -1.78 -4.30
N ARG A 137 11.84 -2.92 -4.90
CA ARG A 137 12.38 -4.20 -4.44
C ARG A 137 13.76 -4.45 -5.00
N VAL A 138 14.67 -4.81 -4.11
CA VAL A 138 16.07 -5.07 -4.43
C VAL A 138 16.53 -6.38 -3.78
N MET A 139 17.53 -7.00 -4.38
CA MET A 139 18.32 -8.05 -3.77
C MET A 139 19.54 -7.41 -3.10
N LEU A 140 19.53 -7.38 -1.77
CA LEU A 140 20.68 -6.98 -0.97
C LEU A 140 21.62 -8.15 -0.79
N VAL A 141 22.92 -7.94 -1.04
CA VAL A 141 23.98 -8.95 -0.84
C VAL A 141 25.04 -8.40 0.09
N ALA A 142 25.54 -9.24 1.00
CA ALA A 142 26.59 -8.87 1.94
C ALA A 142 27.94 -8.67 1.23
N THR A 143 28.66 -7.61 1.56
CA THR A 143 30.00 -7.32 0.97
C THR A 143 31.03 -8.39 1.31
N ASN A 144 30.89 -9.08 2.46
CA ASN A 144 31.77 -10.18 2.89
C ASN A 144 31.41 -11.53 2.24
N SER A 145 30.36 -11.60 1.40
CA SER A 145 30.03 -12.82 0.64
C SER A 145 31.07 -13.10 -0.45
N PRO A 146 31.16 -14.35 -0.95
CA PRO A 146 32.05 -14.68 -2.07
C PRO A 146 31.58 -14.08 -3.40
N TYR A 147 30.31 -13.73 -3.52
CA TYR A 147 29.68 -13.20 -4.74
C TYR A 147 29.89 -11.68 -4.85
N LYS A 148 30.06 -11.18 -6.07
CA LYS A 148 30.27 -9.75 -6.35
C LYS A 148 29.28 -9.19 -7.35
N SER A 149 28.50 -10.05 -8.01
CA SER A 149 27.44 -9.70 -8.95
C SER A 149 26.30 -10.71 -8.89
N PHE A 150 25.20 -10.44 -9.56
CA PHE A 150 24.11 -11.41 -9.70
C PHE A 150 24.53 -12.61 -10.55
N GLU A 151 25.36 -12.38 -11.57
CA GLU A 151 25.91 -13.46 -12.42
C GLU A 151 26.78 -14.44 -11.62
N ASP A 152 27.56 -13.95 -10.64
CA ASP A 152 28.33 -14.83 -9.75
C ASP A 152 27.40 -15.74 -8.93
N MET A 153 26.24 -15.23 -8.54
CA MET A 153 25.25 -15.97 -7.77
C MET A 153 24.50 -16.99 -8.63
N LEU A 154 24.17 -16.63 -9.89
CA LEU A 154 23.60 -17.59 -10.87
C LEU A 154 24.56 -18.76 -11.18
N ALA A 155 25.86 -18.53 -11.11
CA ALA A 155 26.90 -19.50 -11.38
C ALA A 155 27.37 -20.25 -10.10
N ALA A 156 26.66 -20.10 -8.98
CA ALA A 156 27.04 -20.72 -7.71
C ALA A 156 26.89 -22.27 -7.78
N ASP A 157 27.88 -22.97 -7.26
CA ASP A 157 27.86 -24.45 -7.18
C ASP A 157 27.07 -24.98 -5.97
N GLU A 158 26.73 -24.12 -5.03
CA GLU A 158 26.00 -24.45 -3.78
C GLU A 158 24.81 -23.50 -3.59
N PRO A 159 23.75 -23.93 -2.87
CA PRO A 159 22.61 -23.11 -2.59
C PRO A 159 22.98 -21.77 -1.92
N VAL A 160 22.48 -20.67 -2.47
CA VAL A 160 22.70 -19.34 -1.91
C VAL A 160 21.67 -19.05 -0.82
N LYS A 161 22.12 -18.75 0.40
CA LYS A 161 21.28 -18.58 1.59
C LYS A 161 20.68 -17.19 1.68
N PHE A 162 19.34 -17.12 1.62
CA PHE A 162 18.57 -15.90 1.73
C PHE A 162 17.83 -15.80 3.06
N ALA A 163 17.86 -14.62 3.68
CA ALA A 163 17.04 -14.31 4.85
C ALA A 163 15.61 -13.96 4.44
N ALA A 164 14.63 -14.48 5.18
CA ALA A 164 13.23 -14.04 5.13
C ALA A 164 12.64 -13.91 6.54
N SER A 165 11.68 -12.99 6.75
CA SER A 165 11.07 -12.80 8.06
C SER A 165 10.11 -13.95 8.43
N GLY A 166 9.48 -14.59 7.47
CA GLY A 166 8.60 -15.74 7.69
C GLY A 166 7.89 -16.16 6.41
N VAL A 167 7.37 -17.38 6.41
CA VAL A 167 6.53 -17.90 5.33
C VAL A 167 5.33 -16.98 5.13
N GLY A 168 5.05 -16.57 3.88
CA GLY A 168 3.98 -15.62 3.55
C GLY A 168 4.32 -14.15 3.73
N SER A 169 5.54 -13.80 4.20
CA SER A 169 6.01 -12.42 4.12
C SER A 169 6.35 -12.04 2.67
N ALA A 170 6.26 -10.74 2.33
CA ALA A 170 6.65 -10.27 0.99
C ALA A 170 8.07 -10.70 0.63
N ALA A 171 9.04 -10.53 1.54
CA ALA A 171 10.43 -10.96 1.33
C ALA A 171 10.56 -12.46 1.02
N TYR A 172 9.77 -13.30 1.69
CA TYR A 172 9.73 -14.74 1.41
C TYR A 172 9.18 -15.01 0.01
N LEU A 173 8.02 -14.43 -0.31
CA LEU A 173 7.36 -14.63 -1.60
C LEU A 173 8.18 -14.09 -2.77
N ASP A 174 8.75 -12.89 -2.62
CA ASP A 174 9.62 -12.29 -3.62
C ASP A 174 10.84 -13.18 -3.89
N THR A 175 11.46 -13.76 -2.83
CA THR A 175 12.58 -14.71 -2.98
C THR A 175 12.15 -16.00 -3.68
N ARG A 176 10.96 -16.54 -3.37
CA ARG A 176 10.41 -17.73 -4.03
C ARG A 176 10.07 -17.50 -5.50
N ILE A 177 9.61 -16.28 -5.84
CA ILE A 177 9.42 -15.89 -7.24
C ILE A 177 10.75 -15.91 -7.98
N LEU A 178 11.83 -15.36 -7.43
CA LEU A 178 13.16 -15.39 -8.05
C LEU A 178 13.66 -16.82 -8.27
N ASP A 179 13.48 -17.70 -7.30
CA ASP A 179 13.83 -19.14 -7.40
C ASP A 179 13.04 -19.84 -8.53
N THR A 180 11.78 -19.45 -8.73
CA THR A 180 10.93 -19.96 -9.82
C THR A 180 11.33 -19.39 -11.18
N VAL A 181 11.67 -18.10 -11.25
CA VAL A 181 12.05 -17.39 -12.49
C VAL A 181 13.41 -17.85 -13.00
N TYR A 182 14.33 -18.15 -12.09
CA TYR A 182 15.71 -18.52 -12.40
C TYR A 182 16.02 -19.93 -11.85
N PRO A 183 15.57 -21.00 -12.54
CA PRO A 183 15.74 -22.38 -12.05
C PRO A 183 17.20 -22.82 -11.93
N GLU A 184 18.12 -22.10 -12.58
CA GLU A 184 19.58 -22.30 -12.42
C GLU A 184 20.11 -21.63 -11.14
N PHE A 185 19.33 -20.77 -10.48
CA PHE A 185 19.70 -20.08 -9.26
C PHE A 185 19.18 -20.86 -8.04
N ASP A 186 20.02 -21.70 -7.48
CA ASP A 186 19.66 -22.51 -6.32
C ASP A 186 19.58 -21.62 -5.06
N ILE A 187 18.36 -21.33 -4.60
CA ILE A 187 18.09 -20.46 -3.46
C ILE A 187 17.62 -21.26 -2.24
N GLU A 188 18.38 -21.21 -1.15
CA GLU A 188 17.95 -21.69 0.16
C GLU A 188 17.32 -20.54 0.98
N THR A 189 15.99 -20.47 1.05
CA THR A 189 15.29 -19.43 1.82
C THR A 189 15.16 -19.83 3.30
N ILE A 190 15.79 -19.07 4.19
CA ILE A 190 15.79 -19.33 5.63
C ILE A 190 14.89 -18.30 6.33
N SER A 191 13.79 -18.77 6.92
CA SER A 191 12.82 -17.95 7.63
C SER A 191 13.19 -17.72 9.10
N GLY A 192 12.66 -16.64 9.70
CA GLY A 192 12.85 -16.30 11.10
C GLY A 192 13.66 -15.02 11.35
N PHE A 193 14.07 -14.34 10.28
CA PHE A 193 14.87 -13.11 10.35
C PHE A 193 14.00 -11.86 10.17
N ALA A 194 13.52 -11.29 11.26
CA ALA A 194 12.70 -10.08 11.24
C ALA A 194 13.55 -8.83 11.46
N GLY A 195 13.16 -7.72 10.80
CA GLY A 195 13.87 -6.45 10.92
C GLY A 195 15.35 -6.54 10.54
N ALA A 196 16.25 -6.04 11.37
CA ALA A 196 17.69 -6.04 11.13
C ALA A 196 18.40 -7.39 11.38
N GLU A 197 17.70 -8.43 11.80
CA GLU A 197 18.33 -9.73 12.12
C GLU A 197 18.93 -10.39 10.88
N GLY A 198 18.29 -10.25 9.71
CA GLY A 198 18.84 -10.72 8.44
C GLY A 198 20.18 -10.06 8.11
N GLU A 199 20.24 -8.72 8.19
CA GLU A 199 21.45 -7.94 7.97
C GLU A 199 22.58 -8.33 8.95
N LEU A 200 22.26 -8.52 10.22
CA LEU A 200 23.23 -8.96 11.22
C LEU A 200 23.76 -10.37 10.95
N SER A 201 22.91 -11.29 10.47
CA SER A 201 23.33 -12.65 10.08
C SER A 201 24.18 -12.65 8.80
N MET A 202 23.87 -11.76 7.86
CA MET A 202 24.71 -11.52 6.68
C MET A 202 26.10 -10.98 7.08
N MET A 203 26.18 -10.05 8.03
CA MET A 203 27.46 -9.55 8.55
C MET A 203 28.29 -10.66 9.22
N ARG A 204 27.63 -11.64 9.87
CA ARG A 204 28.30 -12.81 10.47
C ARG A 204 28.70 -13.88 9.46
N GLY A 205 28.28 -13.73 8.18
CA GLY A 205 28.52 -14.73 7.13
C GLY A 205 27.64 -15.98 7.24
N GLU A 206 26.57 -15.94 8.01
CA GLU A 206 25.60 -17.04 8.16
C GLU A 206 24.64 -17.10 6.97
N LEU A 207 24.31 -15.93 6.41
CA LEU A 207 23.47 -15.71 5.25
C LEU A 207 24.19 -14.84 4.22
N VAL A 208 23.78 -14.94 2.98
CA VAL A 208 24.41 -14.24 1.83
C VAL A 208 23.61 -13.00 1.45
N ALA A 209 22.29 -13.16 1.34
CA ALA A 209 21.42 -12.16 0.73
C ALA A 209 20.04 -12.09 1.40
N GLN A 210 19.30 -11.08 1.03
CA GLN A 210 17.86 -10.97 1.29
C GLN A 210 17.19 -10.11 0.23
N VAL A 211 15.91 -10.35 -0.02
CA VAL A 211 15.06 -9.49 -0.87
C VAL A 211 14.24 -8.58 0.01
N GLY A 212 14.09 -7.33 -0.39
CA GLY A 212 13.24 -6.39 0.31
C GLY A 212 13.26 -5.00 -0.33
N ILE A 213 12.81 -4.00 0.44
CA ILE A 213 12.66 -2.64 -0.04
C ILE A 213 13.98 -1.89 0.14
N ASP A 214 14.44 -1.21 -0.89
CA ASP A 214 15.70 -0.46 -0.93
C ASP A 214 15.89 0.51 0.23
N SER A 215 14.84 1.27 0.55
CA SER A 215 14.86 2.26 1.63
C SER A 215 15.15 1.64 3.01
N SER A 216 14.82 0.37 3.21
CA SER A 216 15.14 -0.37 4.45
C SER A 216 16.64 -0.67 4.57
N TYR A 217 17.37 -0.71 3.46
CA TYR A 217 18.76 -1.17 3.39
C TYR A 217 19.78 -0.04 3.17
N HIS A 218 19.32 1.21 2.97
CA HIS A 218 20.22 2.32 2.69
C HIS A 218 21.36 2.46 3.70
N GLN A 219 21.05 2.31 5.01
CA GLN A 219 22.08 2.45 6.04
C GLN A 219 23.11 1.29 5.99
N PHE A 220 22.65 0.09 5.69
CA PHE A 220 23.52 -1.09 5.56
C PHE A 220 24.49 -0.92 4.39
N VAL A 221 24.00 -0.48 3.24
CA VAL A 221 24.78 -0.21 2.03
C VAL A 221 25.71 1.00 2.24
N ALA A 222 25.22 2.10 2.84
CA ALA A 222 26.02 3.29 3.11
C ALA A 222 27.20 3.01 4.05
N ASN A 223 27.06 2.06 4.98
CA ASN A 223 28.13 1.60 5.85
C ASN A 223 29.12 0.62 5.16
N GLY A 224 28.92 0.28 3.88
CA GLY A 224 29.77 -0.63 3.14
C GLY A 224 29.57 -2.10 3.47
N ASN A 225 28.50 -2.46 4.20
CA ASN A 225 28.23 -3.83 4.63
C ASN A 225 27.53 -4.66 3.55
N GLY A 226 26.95 -4.03 2.53
CA GLY A 226 26.26 -4.70 1.43
C GLY A 226 26.17 -3.83 0.19
N TYR A 227 25.61 -4.40 -0.86
CA TYR A 227 25.31 -3.77 -2.13
C TYR A 227 24.03 -4.36 -2.73
N PHE A 228 23.41 -3.66 -3.66
CA PHE A 228 22.28 -4.19 -4.41
C PHE A 228 22.79 -4.93 -5.63
N ALA A 229 22.51 -6.23 -5.70
CA ALA A 229 22.94 -7.11 -6.80
C ALA A 229 21.90 -7.17 -7.93
N LEU A 230 20.64 -6.95 -7.63
CA LEU A 230 19.53 -7.01 -8.58
C LEU A 230 18.41 -6.08 -8.12
N THR A 231 17.69 -5.48 -9.06
CA THR A 231 16.41 -4.83 -8.79
C THR A 231 15.27 -5.54 -9.52
N MET A 232 14.10 -5.64 -8.89
CA MET A 232 12.89 -6.19 -9.48
C MET A 232 12.00 -5.10 -10.11
N SER A 233 12.52 -3.88 -10.26
CA SER A 233 11.73 -2.76 -10.77
C SER A 233 12.51 -1.92 -11.78
N GLN A 234 11.89 -1.64 -12.93
CA GLN A 234 12.39 -0.67 -13.91
C GLN A 234 12.43 0.75 -13.34
N LEU A 235 11.58 1.07 -12.36
CA LEU A 235 11.60 2.36 -11.65
C LEU A 235 12.93 2.59 -10.92
N ALA A 236 13.67 1.52 -10.60
CA ALA A 236 14.96 1.61 -9.96
C ALA A 236 16.10 2.04 -10.91
N ALA A 237 15.96 1.90 -12.23
CA ALA A 237 17.01 2.14 -13.18
C ALA A 237 17.57 3.58 -13.15
N GLU A 238 16.73 4.56 -12.80
CA GLU A 238 17.17 5.95 -12.64
C GLU A 238 17.93 6.17 -11.32
N LEU A 239 17.57 5.43 -10.26
CA LEU A 239 18.16 5.57 -8.93
C LEU A 239 19.42 4.73 -8.77
N TYR A 240 19.47 3.57 -9.42
CA TYR A 240 20.54 2.57 -9.34
C TYR A 240 20.97 2.12 -10.74
N PRO A 241 21.57 3.03 -11.58
CA PRO A 241 21.86 2.73 -12.98
C PRO A 241 22.87 1.58 -13.20
N ASP A 242 23.65 1.26 -12.17
CA ASP A 242 24.63 0.17 -12.20
C ASP A 242 24.06 -1.17 -11.67
N VAL A 243 22.80 -1.19 -11.19
CA VAL A 243 22.15 -2.41 -10.69
C VAL A 243 21.30 -3.03 -11.78
N PRO A 244 21.57 -4.28 -12.16
CA PRO A 244 20.80 -4.96 -13.22
C PRO A 244 19.34 -5.16 -12.81
N VAL A 245 18.45 -5.24 -13.82
CA VAL A 245 17.03 -5.43 -13.65
C VAL A 245 16.67 -6.89 -13.87
N ALA A 246 15.85 -7.47 -13.01
CA ALA A 246 15.50 -8.89 -13.03
C ALA A 246 14.91 -9.33 -14.38
N GLN A 247 14.08 -8.51 -15.03
CA GLN A 247 13.49 -8.82 -16.34
C GLN A 247 14.52 -9.09 -17.41
N ASP A 248 15.74 -8.52 -17.33
CA ASP A 248 16.79 -8.70 -18.35
C ASP A 248 17.37 -10.12 -18.33
N TYR A 249 17.21 -10.85 -17.22
CA TYR A 249 17.68 -12.23 -17.05
C TYR A 249 16.57 -13.27 -17.24
N ALA A 250 15.31 -12.88 -17.31
CA ALA A 250 14.19 -13.82 -17.46
C ALA A 250 14.17 -14.45 -18.87
N THR A 251 14.30 -15.76 -18.93
CA THR A 251 14.36 -16.53 -20.18
C THR A 251 13.00 -17.03 -20.65
N THR A 252 12.02 -17.14 -19.75
CA THR A 252 10.68 -17.68 -20.04
C THR A 252 9.62 -16.56 -19.99
N GLU A 253 8.49 -16.77 -20.69
CA GLU A 253 7.36 -15.85 -20.62
C GLU A 253 6.74 -15.84 -19.22
N ASP A 254 6.48 -17.01 -18.66
CA ASP A 254 5.95 -17.17 -17.29
C ASP A 254 6.82 -16.42 -16.26
N GLY A 255 8.14 -16.50 -16.42
CA GLY A 255 9.09 -15.78 -15.56
C GLY A 255 8.94 -14.26 -15.68
N ARG A 256 8.77 -13.73 -16.91
CA ARG A 256 8.54 -12.30 -17.12
C ARG A 256 7.20 -11.84 -16.54
N GLU A 257 6.16 -12.66 -16.65
CA GLU A 257 4.86 -12.36 -16.07
C GLU A 257 4.91 -12.35 -14.54
N LEU A 258 5.59 -13.31 -13.90
CA LEU A 258 5.83 -13.28 -12.45
C LEU A 258 6.59 -12.02 -12.01
N LEU A 259 7.64 -11.63 -12.75
CA LEU A 259 8.39 -10.41 -12.44
C LEU A 259 7.56 -9.15 -12.67
N SER A 260 6.58 -9.17 -13.58
CA SER A 260 5.68 -8.02 -13.79
C SER A 260 4.79 -7.73 -12.58
N ILE A 261 4.46 -8.76 -11.78
CA ILE A 261 3.77 -8.58 -10.50
C ILE A 261 4.68 -7.82 -9.51
N LEU A 262 5.95 -8.20 -9.39
CA LEU A 262 6.92 -7.51 -8.54
C LEU A 262 7.10 -6.04 -8.97
N GLU A 263 7.15 -5.79 -10.27
CA GLU A 263 7.19 -4.44 -10.84
C GLU A 263 5.96 -3.62 -10.44
N ALA A 264 4.75 -4.18 -10.64
CA ALA A 264 3.51 -3.52 -10.30
C ALA A 264 3.41 -3.18 -8.80
N LEU A 265 3.91 -4.07 -7.94
CA LEU A 265 3.96 -3.84 -6.49
C LEU A 265 5.00 -2.80 -6.08
N SER A 266 6.07 -2.65 -6.87
CA SER A 266 7.15 -1.68 -6.57
C SER A 266 6.68 -0.23 -6.70
N ASP A 267 5.71 0.03 -7.57
CA ASP A 267 5.10 1.36 -7.70
C ASP A 267 4.11 1.71 -6.59
N LEU A 268 3.70 0.73 -5.81
CA LEU A 268 2.79 0.90 -4.69
C LEU A 268 3.54 0.83 -3.36
N GLY A 269 3.36 1.82 -2.49
CA GLY A 269 4.02 1.81 -1.18
C GLY A 269 3.34 2.70 -0.16
N ARG A 270 3.34 2.25 1.10
CA ARG A 270 2.72 2.98 2.20
C ARG A 270 1.28 3.37 1.89
N LEU A 271 0.49 2.35 1.52
CA LEU A 271 -0.89 2.51 1.08
C LEU A 271 -1.80 2.91 2.22
N THR A 272 -2.58 3.97 2.03
CA THR A 272 -3.61 4.41 2.98
C THR A 272 -5.00 4.20 2.39
N ALA A 273 -5.85 3.50 3.15
CA ALA A 273 -7.25 3.27 2.78
C ALA A 273 -8.19 3.34 3.99
N GLY A 274 -9.47 3.47 3.70
CA GLY A 274 -10.58 3.24 4.62
C GLY A 274 -11.41 2.02 4.21
N PRO A 275 -12.48 1.72 4.97
CA PRO A 275 -13.40 0.63 4.63
C PRO A 275 -14.08 0.87 3.28
N PRO A 276 -14.74 -0.16 2.71
CA PRO A 276 -15.61 0.01 1.55
C PRO A 276 -16.70 1.07 1.80
N ASP A 277 -17.13 1.70 0.72
CA ASP A 277 -18.33 2.54 0.68
C ASP A 277 -18.27 3.83 1.54
N ILE A 278 -17.08 4.39 1.80
CA ILE A 278 -17.00 5.76 2.35
C ILE A 278 -17.68 6.71 1.36
N PRO A 279 -18.61 7.60 1.81
CA PRO A 279 -19.23 8.59 0.94
C PRO A 279 -18.19 9.39 0.15
N THR A 280 -18.45 9.60 -1.13
CA THR A 280 -17.48 10.17 -2.09
C THR A 280 -16.98 11.56 -1.67
N ASP A 281 -17.85 12.35 -1.08
CA ASP A 281 -17.54 13.68 -0.57
C ASP A 281 -16.61 13.62 0.66
N ILE A 282 -16.85 12.69 1.58
CA ILE A 282 -15.97 12.44 2.75
C ILE A 282 -14.62 11.90 2.29
N LEU A 283 -14.61 10.94 1.35
CA LEU A 283 -13.38 10.37 0.80
C LEU A 283 -12.55 11.44 0.06
N ALA A 284 -13.20 12.35 -0.66
CA ALA A 284 -12.51 13.46 -1.34
C ALA A 284 -11.75 14.36 -0.36
N VAL A 285 -12.36 14.70 0.79
CA VAL A 285 -11.69 15.49 1.84
C VAL A 285 -10.48 14.73 2.43
N LEU A 286 -10.60 13.41 2.64
CA LEU A 286 -9.47 12.60 3.13
C LEU A 286 -8.34 12.52 2.10
N ARG A 287 -8.65 12.36 0.82
CA ARG A 287 -7.69 12.34 -0.29
C ARG A 287 -6.96 13.69 -0.41
N GLU A 288 -7.70 14.79 -0.35
CA GLU A 288 -7.12 16.13 -0.39
C GLU A 288 -6.20 16.37 0.81
N ALA A 289 -6.63 16.03 2.03
CA ALA A 289 -5.80 16.18 3.22
C ALA A 289 -4.53 15.32 3.17
N HIS A 290 -4.62 14.10 2.62
CA HIS A 290 -3.47 13.21 2.43
C HIS A 290 -2.48 13.77 1.40
N SER A 291 -2.99 14.21 0.24
CA SER A 291 -2.16 14.81 -0.82
C SER A 291 -1.48 16.10 -0.33
N ASN A 292 -2.24 17.00 0.33
CA ASN A 292 -1.68 18.22 0.89
C ASN A 292 -0.61 17.92 1.94
N ALA A 293 -0.82 16.92 2.80
CA ALA A 293 0.18 16.49 3.78
C ALA A 293 1.48 16.00 3.12
N LEU A 294 1.39 15.19 2.06
CA LEU A 294 2.56 14.64 1.38
C LEU A 294 3.31 15.68 0.52
N ASN A 295 2.67 16.78 0.16
CA ASN A 295 3.26 17.91 -0.55
C ASN A 295 3.66 19.06 0.38
N ASP A 296 3.47 18.90 1.70
CA ASP A 296 3.85 19.91 2.69
C ASP A 296 5.38 20.03 2.77
N PRO A 297 5.96 21.24 2.61
CA PRO A 297 7.40 21.43 2.65
C PRO A 297 8.05 20.97 3.96
N ASP A 298 7.35 21.11 5.09
CA ASP A 298 7.88 20.71 6.40
C ASP A 298 7.89 19.18 6.53
N LEU A 299 6.85 18.48 6.03
CA LEU A 299 6.85 17.03 5.92
C LEU A 299 8.00 16.53 5.04
N LEU A 300 8.18 17.12 3.86
CA LEU A 300 9.24 16.73 2.93
C LEU A 300 10.63 16.94 3.55
N ALA A 301 10.83 18.06 4.26
CA ALA A 301 12.09 18.32 4.96
C ALA A 301 12.35 17.30 6.09
N GLU A 302 11.33 16.95 6.88
CA GLU A 302 11.44 15.93 7.92
C GLU A 302 11.72 14.55 7.33
N ALA A 303 10.99 14.18 6.28
CA ALA A 303 11.16 12.91 5.56
C ALA A 303 12.59 12.73 5.04
N MET A 304 13.18 13.79 4.47
CA MET A 304 14.58 13.80 4.06
C MET A 304 15.55 13.58 5.23
N GLN A 305 15.30 14.20 6.39
CA GLN A 305 16.16 14.06 7.57
C GLN A 305 16.17 12.64 8.14
N ILE A 306 15.05 11.93 8.08
CA ILE A 306 14.91 10.56 8.58
C ILE A 306 15.06 9.50 7.47
N HIS A 307 15.47 9.90 6.26
CA HIS A 307 15.67 9.02 5.09
C HIS A 307 14.41 8.22 4.70
N VAL A 308 13.26 8.89 4.72
CA VAL A 308 11.95 8.35 4.37
C VAL A 308 11.50 8.99 3.05
N PRO A 309 11.75 8.35 1.88
CA PRO A 309 11.39 8.95 0.59
C PRO A 309 9.87 9.08 0.44
N ILE A 310 9.42 10.23 -0.08
CA ILE A 310 8.03 10.50 -0.40
C ILE A 310 7.83 10.50 -1.91
N THR A 311 6.89 9.68 -2.37
CA THR A 311 6.40 9.64 -3.76
C THR A 311 4.88 9.52 -3.70
N GLU A 312 4.22 10.66 -3.72
CA GLU A 312 2.77 10.77 -3.61
C GLU A 312 2.08 10.11 -4.80
N GLY A 313 0.93 9.46 -4.54
CA GLY A 313 -0.02 9.01 -5.54
C GLY A 313 -1.43 9.08 -5.01
N SER A 314 -2.36 9.50 -5.88
CA SER A 314 -3.75 9.69 -5.50
C SER A 314 -4.47 8.37 -5.17
N GLY A 315 -5.61 8.47 -4.48
CA GLY A 315 -6.45 7.31 -4.17
C GLY A 315 -6.97 6.61 -5.43
N GLU A 316 -7.33 7.38 -6.47
CA GLU A 316 -7.79 6.85 -7.76
C GLU A 316 -6.67 6.08 -8.48
N TYR A 317 -5.46 6.63 -8.43
CA TYR A 317 -4.28 5.94 -8.98
C TYR A 317 -4.05 4.60 -8.28
N VAL A 318 -4.08 4.59 -6.94
CA VAL A 318 -3.92 3.35 -6.15
C VAL A 318 -5.02 2.35 -6.47
N GLU A 319 -6.28 2.78 -6.53
CA GLU A 319 -7.42 1.93 -6.88
C GLU A 319 -7.23 1.23 -8.22
N GLN A 320 -6.84 1.99 -9.25
CA GLN A 320 -6.57 1.44 -10.58
C GLN A 320 -5.42 0.42 -10.54
N ARG A 321 -4.31 0.75 -9.88
CA ARG A 321 -3.14 -0.14 -9.80
C ARG A 321 -3.43 -1.42 -9.01
N ILE A 322 -4.27 -1.35 -7.97
CA ILE A 322 -4.72 -2.52 -7.19
C ILE A 322 -5.59 -3.45 -8.06
N ILE A 323 -6.53 -2.88 -8.83
CA ILE A 323 -7.37 -3.67 -9.75
C ILE A 323 -6.49 -4.38 -10.77
N GLU A 324 -5.56 -3.66 -11.42
CA GLU A 324 -4.61 -4.22 -12.39
C GLU A 324 -3.74 -5.34 -11.77
N ALA A 325 -3.24 -5.14 -10.54
CA ALA A 325 -2.42 -6.13 -9.86
C ALA A 325 -3.19 -7.39 -9.45
N LEU A 326 -4.50 -7.29 -9.23
CA LEU A 326 -5.36 -8.42 -8.86
C LEU A 326 -5.99 -9.11 -10.07
N ASP A 327 -6.03 -8.47 -11.24
CA ASP A 327 -6.57 -9.04 -12.50
C ASP A 327 -5.50 -9.90 -13.18
N GLN A 328 -5.11 -10.99 -12.52
CA GLN A 328 -4.09 -11.91 -13.04
C GLN A 328 -4.73 -13.13 -13.68
N PRO A 329 -4.18 -13.63 -14.81
CA PRO A 329 -4.60 -14.90 -15.39
C PRO A 329 -4.49 -16.06 -14.40
N PRO A 330 -5.40 -17.06 -14.44
CA PRO A 330 -5.34 -18.23 -13.54
C PRO A 330 -4.00 -18.97 -13.59
N GLU A 331 -3.35 -18.98 -14.73
CA GLU A 331 -2.03 -19.58 -14.95
C GLU A 331 -0.97 -18.89 -14.09
N ILE A 332 -0.98 -17.57 -14.02
CA ILE A 332 -0.04 -16.77 -13.22
C ILE A 332 -0.33 -16.92 -11.73
N ILE A 333 -1.60 -16.96 -11.33
CA ILE A 333 -1.96 -17.26 -9.94
C ILE A 333 -1.44 -18.66 -9.55
N SER A 334 -1.58 -19.66 -10.42
CA SER A 334 -1.08 -21.02 -10.18
C SER A 334 0.45 -21.06 -10.04
N LEU A 335 1.18 -20.29 -10.85
CA LEU A 335 2.63 -20.16 -10.75
C LEU A 335 3.04 -19.50 -9.43
N LEU A 336 2.31 -18.45 -9.01
CA LEU A 336 2.53 -17.78 -7.74
C LEU A 336 2.25 -18.71 -6.55
N GLU A 337 1.19 -19.53 -6.61
CA GLU A 337 0.89 -20.58 -5.62
C GLU A 337 2.00 -21.62 -5.55
N GLN A 338 2.49 -22.07 -6.69
CA GLN A 338 3.63 -23.01 -6.75
C GLN A 338 4.89 -22.39 -6.14
N ALA A 339 5.23 -21.15 -6.51
CA ALA A 339 6.37 -20.44 -5.92
C ALA A 339 6.23 -20.31 -4.40
N ALA A 340 5.04 -20.00 -3.89
CA ALA A 340 4.79 -19.86 -2.45
C ALA A 340 4.91 -21.19 -1.67
N THR A 341 4.65 -22.33 -2.31
CA THR A 341 4.55 -23.66 -1.66
C THR A 341 5.72 -24.59 -1.93
N SER A 342 6.58 -24.31 -2.95
CA SER A 342 7.79 -25.11 -3.20
C SER A 342 8.76 -25.02 -2.00
N HIS A 343 9.35 -26.13 -1.68
CA HIS A 343 10.28 -26.28 -0.53
C HIS A 343 11.71 -26.33 -1.01
#